data_5d36758fd02bc5d4c5b28a1dbd0c15ab
#
_entry.id   5d36758fd02bc5d4c5b28a1dbd0c15ab
#
_cell.length_a   1.000
_cell.length_b   1.000
_cell.length_c   1.000
_cell.angle_alpha   90.00
_cell.angle_beta   90.00
_cell.angle_gamma   90.00
#
_symmetry.space_group_name_H-M   'P 1'
#
loop_
_entity.id
_entity.type
_entity.pdbx_description
1 polymer ?
#
loop_
_entity_poly.entity_id
_entity_poly.type
_entity_poly.pdbx_seq_one_letter_code
_entity_poly.pdbx_strand_id
1 'polypeptide(L)'
;VIKLWNPDGMAFDEKQQAEIDAALDAGKFRTSAWDAVGRVAARDDLVASHIDAILAELGSAKLRVVVDCACGATATITPFLLREMGCEVIALNAQPDGHFPGREPEPTEENLGLLKSTVRSAHADLGIAHDGDGDRMVAVARDGTFLGGDTLLALFAKQEVRQALVVPVDASMVLEDLLPKAKVYRTRVGDVYVAGELKRRGADFGGEPSGTWIFPKATLCPDGVYAAARLVKIAAEGTLESAVRGIPRYPMTRG
;
A
#
# COMPACT_ATOMS: atom_id res chain seq x y z
N VAL A 1 -3.78 5.41 -17.24
CA VAL A 1 -3.27 4.06 -16.95
C VAL A 1 -4.43 3.10 -16.78
N ILE A 2 -4.33 1.90 -17.34
CA ILE A 2 -5.27 0.79 -17.11
C ILE A 2 -4.47 -0.34 -16.47
N LYS A 3 -4.88 -0.78 -15.29
CA LYS A 3 -4.31 -1.95 -14.62
C LYS A 3 -5.26 -3.14 -14.77
N LEU A 4 -4.71 -4.31 -15.04
CA LEU A 4 -5.47 -5.55 -15.22
C LEU A 4 -5.08 -6.58 -14.17
N TRP A 5 -6.07 -7.26 -13.61
CA TRP A 5 -5.89 -8.28 -12.58
C TRP A 5 -6.48 -9.62 -13.00
N ASN A 6 -5.86 -10.67 -12.52
CA ASN A 6 -6.36 -12.01 -12.58
C ASN A 6 -7.47 -12.26 -11.52
N PRO A 7 -8.30 -13.30 -11.68
CA PRO A 7 -9.35 -13.63 -10.71
C PRO A 7 -8.84 -13.94 -9.29
N ASP A 8 -7.56 -14.23 -9.13
CA ASP A 8 -6.91 -14.47 -7.84
C ASP A 8 -6.35 -13.20 -7.18
N GLY A 9 -6.63 -12.03 -7.75
CA GLY A 9 -6.18 -10.74 -7.25
C GLY A 9 -4.76 -10.35 -7.65
N MET A 10 -4.02 -11.19 -8.38
CA MET A 10 -2.70 -10.82 -8.90
C MET A 10 -2.81 -9.93 -10.13
N ALA A 11 -1.92 -8.95 -10.26
CA ALA A 11 -1.76 -8.21 -11.50
C ALA A 11 -1.32 -9.12 -12.66
N PHE A 12 -1.58 -8.69 -13.90
CA PHE A 12 -1.11 -9.41 -15.09
C PHE A 12 0.41 -9.51 -15.10
N ASP A 13 0.92 -10.69 -15.39
CA ASP A 13 2.37 -10.94 -15.57
C ASP A 13 2.88 -10.42 -16.93
N GLU A 14 4.22 -10.47 -17.12
CA GLU A 14 4.88 -10.00 -18.35
C GLU A 14 4.32 -10.66 -19.62
N LYS A 15 3.97 -11.95 -19.55
CA LYS A 15 3.43 -12.68 -20.71
C LYS A 15 2.03 -12.17 -21.06
N GLN A 16 1.17 -11.99 -20.06
CA GLN A 16 -0.18 -11.46 -20.24
C GLN A 16 -0.14 -10.00 -20.74
N GLN A 17 0.79 -9.19 -20.25
CA GLN A 17 0.99 -7.82 -20.74
C GLN A 17 1.44 -7.83 -22.21
N ALA A 18 2.40 -8.67 -22.58
CA ALA A 18 2.86 -8.80 -23.96
C ALA A 18 1.74 -9.27 -24.93
N GLU A 19 0.82 -10.11 -24.46
CA GLU A 19 -0.35 -10.52 -25.25
C GLU A 19 -1.30 -9.33 -25.51
N ILE A 20 -1.49 -8.43 -24.53
CA ILE A 20 -2.28 -7.22 -24.70
C ILE A 20 -1.60 -6.25 -25.66
N ASP A 21 -0.29 -6.02 -25.49
CA ASP A 21 0.48 -5.13 -26.37
C ASP A 21 0.43 -5.63 -27.83
N ALA A 22 0.61 -6.93 -28.05
CA ALA A 22 0.51 -7.54 -29.37
C ALA A 22 -0.89 -7.37 -29.99
N ALA A 23 -1.96 -7.43 -29.18
CA ALA A 23 -3.32 -7.21 -29.66
C ALA A 23 -3.56 -5.75 -30.04
N LEU A 24 -3.00 -4.80 -29.26
CA LEU A 24 -3.05 -3.37 -29.56
C LEU A 24 -2.29 -3.04 -30.86
N ASP A 25 -1.08 -3.56 -31.01
CA ASP A 25 -0.24 -3.35 -32.21
C ASP A 25 -0.88 -3.92 -33.48
N ALA A 26 -1.53 -5.07 -33.35
CA ALA A 26 -2.25 -5.68 -34.47
C ALA A 26 -3.49 -4.91 -34.93
N GLY A 27 -4.04 -4.03 -34.10
CA GLY A 27 -5.24 -3.23 -34.36
C GLY A 27 -6.51 -4.07 -34.64
N LYS A 28 -6.49 -5.36 -34.28
CA LYS A 28 -7.58 -6.32 -34.55
C LYS A 28 -8.49 -6.43 -33.33
N PHE A 29 -9.44 -5.51 -33.21
CA PHE A 29 -10.39 -5.52 -32.11
C PHE A 29 -11.71 -6.19 -32.50
N ARG A 30 -12.33 -6.87 -31.52
CA ARG A 30 -13.70 -7.35 -31.69
C ARG A 30 -14.63 -6.15 -31.74
N THR A 31 -15.43 -6.07 -32.78
CA THR A 31 -16.49 -5.06 -32.92
C THR A 31 -17.85 -5.72 -32.67
N SER A 32 -18.79 -4.94 -32.17
CA SER A 32 -20.19 -5.35 -31.96
C SER A 32 -21.10 -4.44 -32.76
N ALA A 33 -22.27 -4.96 -33.15
CA ALA A 33 -23.35 -4.10 -33.63
C ALA A 33 -23.77 -3.14 -32.53
N TRP A 34 -24.38 -2.00 -32.91
CA TRP A 34 -24.74 -0.93 -31.96
C TRP A 34 -25.70 -1.38 -30.86
N ASP A 35 -26.54 -2.36 -31.13
CA ASP A 35 -27.52 -2.94 -30.20
C ASP A 35 -26.96 -4.08 -29.34
N ALA A 36 -25.74 -4.53 -29.64
CA ALA A 36 -24.99 -5.56 -28.90
C ALA A 36 -23.84 -5.00 -28.03
N VAL A 37 -23.79 -3.68 -27.87
CA VAL A 37 -22.83 -3.01 -26.96
C VAL A 37 -23.20 -3.33 -25.52
N GLY A 38 -22.19 -3.66 -24.70
CA GLY A 38 -22.37 -3.95 -23.28
C GLY A 38 -22.96 -2.75 -22.50
N ARG A 39 -23.41 -3.03 -21.29
CA ARG A 39 -23.92 -2.00 -20.36
C ARG A 39 -22.91 -1.71 -19.28
N VAL A 40 -22.84 -0.43 -18.88
CA VAL A 40 -22.11 0.00 -17.69
C VAL A 40 -23.04 -0.13 -16.48
N ALA A 41 -22.57 -0.77 -15.42
CA ALA A 41 -23.27 -0.85 -14.14
C ALA A 41 -22.35 -0.34 -13.02
N ALA A 42 -22.88 0.52 -12.16
CA ALA A 42 -22.18 0.95 -10.95
C ALA A 42 -22.18 -0.20 -9.90
N ARG A 43 -21.09 -0.35 -9.18
CA ARG A 43 -20.90 -1.34 -8.10
C ARG A 43 -20.31 -0.65 -6.87
N ASP A 44 -21.04 0.30 -6.32
CA ASP A 44 -20.65 1.08 -5.13
C ASP A 44 -20.56 0.22 -3.86
N ASP A 45 -21.21 -0.95 -3.88
CA ASP A 45 -21.17 -1.97 -2.83
C ASP A 45 -19.77 -2.58 -2.62
N LEU A 46 -18.87 -2.54 -3.61
CA LEU A 46 -17.55 -3.15 -3.50
C LEU A 46 -16.63 -2.39 -2.55
N VAL A 47 -16.74 -1.06 -2.47
CA VAL A 47 -15.98 -0.26 -1.50
C VAL A 47 -16.38 -0.62 -0.07
N ALA A 48 -17.69 -0.69 0.21
CA ALA A 48 -18.21 -1.10 1.51
C ALA A 48 -17.76 -2.52 1.88
N SER A 49 -17.86 -3.46 0.94
CA SER A 49 -17.42 -4.85 1.15
C SER A 49 -15.94 -4.96 1.50
N HIS A 50 -15.09 -4.12 0.90
CA HIS A 50 -13.65 -4.08 1.22
C HIS A 50 -13.40 -3.52 2.61
N ILE A 51 -14.09 -2.44 3.00
CA ILE A 51 -14.06 -1.89 4.36
C ILE A 51 -14.48 -2.95 5.38
N ASP A 52 -15.61 -3.61 5.15
CA ASP A 52 -16.14 -4.65 6.04
C ASP A 52 -15.15 -5.80 6.24
N ALA A 53 -14.49 -6.25 5.16
CA ALA A 53 -13.49 -7.30 5.23
C ALA A 53 -12.28 -6.89 6.08
N ILE A 54 -11.78 -5.66 5.93
CA ILE A 54 -10.67 -5.12 6.73
C ILE A 54 -11.08 -4.99 8.20
N LEU A 55 -12.27 -4.46 8.48
CA LEU A 55 -12.78 -4.33 9.84
C LEU A 55 -12.98 -5.68 10.53
N ALA A 56 -13.46 -6.67 9.80
CA ALA A 56 -13.65 -8.03 10.33
C ALA A 56 -12.32 -8.67 10.76
N GLU A 57 -11.23 -8.39 10.03
CA GLU A 57 -9.91 -8.93 10.34
C GLU A 57 -9.16 -8.12 11.41
N LEU A 58 -9.13 -6.78 11.26
CA LEU A 58 -8.27 -5.91 12.08
C LEU A 58 -8.99 -5.32 13.30
N GLY A 59 -10.32 -5.23 13.25
CA GLY A 59 -11.13 -4.65 14.31
C GLY A 59 -10.89 -3.16 14.54
N SER A 60 -11.18 -2.69 15.76
CA SER A 60 -11.11 -1.27 16.11
C SER A 60 -9.71 -0.80 16.54
N ALA A 61 -9.48 0.51 16.42
CA ALA A 61 -8.32 1.22 16.94
C ALA A 61 -8.71 2.66 17.29
N LYS A 62 -8.15 3.22 18.37
CA LYS A 62 -8.46 4.58 18.80
C LYS A 62 -7.21 5.44 18.77
N LEU A 63 -7.00 6.10 17.64
CA LEU A 63 -5.89 7.04 17.42
C LEU A 63 -6.42 8.31 16.74
N ARG A 64 -5.69 9.40 16.87
CA ARG A 64 -5.83 10.57 16.02
C ARG A 64 -4.89 10.40 14.83
N VAL A 65 -5.45 10.32 13.62
CA VAL A 65 -4.70 10.04 12.39
C VAL A 65 -4.92 11.15 11.37
N VAL A 66 -3.83 11.62 10.76
CA VAL A 66 -3.90 12.47 9.57
C VAL A 66 -3.70 11.58 8.35
N VAL A 67 -4.64 11.60 7.40
CA VAL A 67 -4.51 10.85 6.15
C VAL A 67 -4.48 11.80 4.96
N ASP A 68 -3.45 11.68 4.14
CA ASP A 68 -3.27 12.42 2.88
C ASP A 68 -3.53 11.49 1.70
N CYS A 69 -4.65 11.72 1.02
CA CYS A 69 -5.11 10.90 -0.10
C CYS A 69 -4.58 11.36 -1.46
N ALA A 70 -3.71 12.38 -1.53
CA ALA A 70 -3.16 12.93 -2.78
C ALA A 70 -4.21 13.35 -3.82
N CYS A 71 -5.43 13.66 -3.45
CA CYS A 71 -6.57 13.80 -4.37
C CYS A 71 -6.84 12.53 -5.22
N GLY A 72 -6.33 11.39 -4.81
CA GLY A 72 -6.38 10.11 -5.53
C GLY A 72 -7.56 9.23 -5.13
N ALA A 73 -7.49 7.96 -5.56
CA ALA A 73 -8.57 6.98 -5.38
C ALA A 73 -8.89 6.70 -3.91
N THR A 74 -7.90 6.73 -3.01
CA THR A 74 -8.08 6.45 -1.59
C THR A 74 -8.92 7.48 -0.84
N ALA A 75 -9.17 8.66 -1.43
CA ALA A 75 -10.04 9.69 -0.87
C ALA A 75 -11.47 9.18 -0.58
N THR A 76 -11.93 8.18 -1.34
CA THR A 76 -13.26 7.60 -1.20
C THR A 76 -13.33 6.41 -0.25
N ILE A 77 -12.21 5.96 0.31
CA ILE A 77 -12.17 4.75 1.14
C ILE A 77 -11.38 4.93 2.44
N THR A 78 -10.10 5.31 2.41
CA THR A 78 -9.25 5.29 3.60
C THR A 78 -9.75 6.17 4.74
N PRO A 79 -10.21 7.43 4.55
CA PRO A 79 -10.74 8.24 5.65
C PRO A 79 -11.99 7.63 6.30
N PHE A 80 -12.82 6.94 5.54
CA PHE A 80 -14.03 6.28 6.04
C PHE A 80 -13.68 5.04 6.84
N LEU A 81 -12.86 4.16 6.29
CA LEU A 81 -12.35 2.97 6.96
C LEU A 81 -11.75 3.31 8.35
N LEU A 82 -10.85 4.31 8.39
CA LEU A 82 -10.20 4.67 9.65
C LEU A 82 -11.18 5.24 10.68
N ARG A 83 -12.22 5.98 10.25
CA ARG A 83 -13.29 6.41 11.15
C ARG A 83 -14.12 5.23 11.67
N GLU A 84 -14.45 4.27 10.83
CA GLU A 84 -15.17 3.07 11.23
C GLU A 84 -14.35 2.18 12.16
N MET A 85 -13.02 2.17 12.03
CA MET A 85 -12.12 1.59 13.04
C MET A 85 -12.20 2.29 14.39
N GLY A 86 -12.72 3.51 14.48
CA GLY A 86 -12.84 4.32 15.69
C GLY A 86 -11.78 5.41 15.85
N CYS A 87 -11.04 5.74 14.79
CA CYS A 87 -10.04 6.80 14.78
C CYS A 87 -10.67 8.19 14.65
N GLU A 88 -10.05 9.19 15.27
CA GLU A 88 -10.25 10.61 14.94
C GLU A 88 -9.42 10.93 13.69
N VAL A 89 -10.09 11.22 12.56
CA VAL A 89 -9.42 11.36 11.26
C VAL A 89 -9.45 12.79 10.75
N ILE A 90 -8.27 13.34 10.48
CA ILE A 90 -8.06 14.57 9.71
C ILE A 90 -7.66 14.17 8.31
N ALA A 91 -8.50 14.45 7.32
CA ALA A 91 -8.25 14.11 5.93
C ALA A 91 -7.69 15.30 5.15
N LEU A 92 -6.58 15.09 4.47
CA LEU A 92 -5.93 16.03 3.57
C LEU A 92 -6.07 15.52 2.12
N ASN A 93 -6.23 16.45 1.17
CA ASN A 93 -6.32 16.12 -0.25
C ASN A 93 -7.32 14.96 -0.52
N ALA A 94 -8.44 14.97 0.21
CA ALA A 94 -9.44 13.89 0.20
C ALA A 94 -10.60 14.17 -0.78
N GLN A 95 -10.33 14.87 -1.86
CA GLN A 95 -11.25 15.12 -2.98
C GLN A 95 -10.62 14.52 -4.23
N PRO A 96 -11.26 13.52 -4.86
CA PRO A 96 -10.70 12.93 -6.09
C PRO A 96 -10.57 13.97 -7.20
N ASP A 97 -9.32 14.18 -7.67
CA ASP A 97 -9.01 15.08 -8.77
C ASP A 97 -7.77 14.56 -9.52
N GLY A 98 -7.96 14.11 -10.75
CA GLY A 98 -6.89 13.55 -11.58
C GLY A 98 -5.80 14.52 -12.00
N HIS A 99 -5.90 15.81 -11.63
CA HIS A 99 -4.83 16.80 -11.79
C HIS A 99 -3.90 16.90 -10.57
N PHE A 100 -4.25 16.21 -9.46
CA PHE A 100 -3.48 16.19 -8.22
C PHE A 100 -3.08 17.57 -7.68
N PRO A 101 -4.03 18.53 -7.50
CA PRO A 101 -3.70 19.91 -7.17
C PRO A 101 -3.09 20.10 -5.77
N GLY A 102 -3.24 19.12 -4.88
CA GLY A 102 -2.77 19.21 -3.50
C GLY A 102 -1.27 18.93 -3.32
N ARG A 103 -0.75 18.01 -4.09
CA ARG A 103 0.68 17.63 -4.16
C ARG A 103 0.91 16.67 -5.32
N GLU A 104 2.18 16.47 -5.67
CA GLU A 104 2.56 15.36 -6.54
C GLU A 104 2.05 14.02 -5.96
N PRO A 105 1.51 13.11 -6.81
CA PRO A 105 0.87 11.89 -6.33
C PRO A 105 1.82 10.93 -5.62
N GLU A 106 3.10 10.90 -6.00
CA GLU A 106 4.09 10.04 -5.36
C GLU A 106 4.38 10.51 -3.92
N PRO A 107 4.23 9.64 -2.88
CA PRO A 107 4.35 10.05 -1.48
C PRO A 107 5.81 10.04 -1.00
N THR A 108 6.68 10.81 -1.67
CA THR A 108 8.08 11.03 -1.25
C THR A 108 8.14 11.97 -0.05
N GLU A 109 9.24 11.97 0.70
CA GLU A 109 9.39 12.83 1.87
C GLU A 109 9.23 14.32 1.53
N GLU A 110 9.72 14.75 0.36
CA GLU A 110 9.64 16.13 -0.12
C GLU A 110 8.19 16.57 -0.35
N ASN A 111 7.33 15.67 -0.80
CA ASN A 111 5.93 15.94 -1.13
C ASN A 111 5.02 15.97 0.11
N LEU A 112 5.50 15.56 1.29
CA LEU A 112 4.69 15.38 2.49
C LEU A 112 4.82 16.51 3.51
N GLY A 113 5.26 17.70 3.08
CA GLY A 113 5.41 18.86 4.00
C GLY A 113 4.13 19.22 4.75
N LEU A 114 2.98 19.24 4.06
CA LEU A 114 1.68 19.51 4.67
C LEU A 114 1.29 18.41 5.68
N LEU A 115 1.45 17.15 5.32
CA LEU A 115 1.15 16.03 6.22
C LEU A 115 2.00 16.12 7.49
N LYS A 116 3.34 16.29 7.35
CA LYS A 116 4.28 16.39 8.48
C LYS A 116 3.93 17.55 9.42
N SER A 117 3.57 18.73 8.88
CA SER A 117 3.17 19.88 9.69
C SER A 117 1.82 19.67 10.38
N THR A 118 0.85 19.07 9.69
CA THR A 118 -0.47 18.80 10.25
C THR A 118 -0.42 17.76 11.37
N VAL A 119 0.37 16.69 11.21
CA VAL A 119 0.58 15.69 12.29
C VAL A 119 1.06 16.36 13.57
N ARG A 120 2.08 17.24 13.47
CA ARG A 120 2.62 17.96 14.64
C ARG A 120 1.61 18.93 15.24
N SER A 121 0.98 19.78 14.41
CA SER A 121 0.09 20.83 14.89
C SER A 121 -1.22 20.29 15.49
N ALA A 122 -1.73 19.20 14.94
CA ALA A 122 -2.92 18.51 15.46
C ALA A 122 -2.61 17.55 16.62
N HIS A 123 -1.34 17.39 17.00
CA HIS A 123 -0.90 16.37 17.97
C HIS A 123 -1.41 14.98 17.61
N ALA A 124 -1.40 14.65 16.31
CA ALA A 124 -1.85 13.36 15.83
C ALA A 124 -0.84 12.26 16.20
N ASP A 125 -1.35 11.04 16.38
CA ASP A 125 -0.54 9.89 16.73
C ASP A 125 0.23 9.36 15.50
N LEU A 126 -0.33 9.55 14.30
CA LEU A 126 0.18 9.01 13.05
C LEU A 126 -0.27 9.85 11.86
N GLY A 127 0.60 10.02 10.88
CA GLY A 127 0.28 10.47 9.54
C GLY A 127 0.38 9.33 8.54
N ILE A 128 -0.52 9.27 7.58
CA ILE A 128 -0.55 8.28 6.48
C ILE A 128 -0.63 9.04 5.18
N ALA A 129 0.13 8.63 4.16
CA ALA A 129 0.04 9.18 2.82
C ALA A 129 -0.06 8.05 1.80
N HIS A 130 -0.99 8.21 0.86
CA HIS A 130 -1.14 7.35 -0.31
C HIS A 130 -0.60 8.02 -1.57
N ASP A 131 -0.36 7.22 -2.59
CA ASP A 131 -0.15 7.69 -3.95
C ASP A 131 -1.49 7.90 -4.69
N GLY A 132 -1.42 8.15 -6.00
CA GLY A 132 -2.61 8.53 -6.77
C GLY A 132 -3.66 7.45 -6.95
N ASP A 133 -3.28 6.19 -7.09
CA ASP A 133 -4.18 5.04 -7.28
C ASP A 133 -4.33 4.17 -6.02
N GLY A 134 -3.54 4.43 -4.98
CA GLY A 134 -3.74 3.86 -3.66
C GLY A 134 -3.12 2.49 -3.44
N ASP A 135 -2.25 2.04 -4.33
CA ASP A 135 -1.52 0.80 -4.14
C ASP A 135 -0.28 0.98 -3.23
N ARG A 136 0.12 2.24 -2.97
CA ARG A 136 1.21 2.59 -2.06
C ARG A 136 0.73 3.30 -0.79
N MET A 137 1.50 3.09 0.26
CA MET A 137 1.29 3.78 1.53
C MET A 137 2.63 4.01 2.22
N VAL A 138 2.85 5.24 2.67
CA VAL A 138 3.94 5.61 3.58
C VAL A 138 3.39 6.33 4.80
N ALA A 139 4.23 6.60 5.80
CA ALA A 139 3.76 7.17 7.05
C ALA A 139 4.65 8.28 7.60
N VAL A 140 4.10 9.02 8.56
CA VAL A 140 4.77 10.05 9.35
C VAL A 140 4.48 9.78 10.82
N ALA A 141 5.53 9.70 11.63
CA ALA A 141 5.40 9.52 13.07
C ALA A 141 4.85 10.79 13.75
N ARG A 142 4.42 10.67 15.02
CA ARG A 142 3.84 11.75 15.84
C ARG A 142 4.70 13.02 15.86
N ASP A 143 6.01 12.89 15.86
CA ASP A 143 6.96 14.00 15.86
C ASP A 143 7.18 14.66 14.48
N GLY A 144 6.54 14.13 13.44
CA GLY A 144 6.68 14.57 12.05
C GLY A 144 7.82 13.88 11.31
N THR A 145 8.46 12.86 11.88
CA THR A 145 9.50 12.08 11.21
C THR A 145 8.88 11.22 10.11
N PHE A 146 9.45 11.29 8.91
CA PHE A 146 9.05 10.44 7.79
C PHE A 146 9.47 8.99 8.03
N LEU A 147 8.53 8.07 7.90
CA LEU A 147 8.74 6.63 7.94
C LEU A 147 8.75 6.11 6.51
N GLY A 148 9.92 6.10 5.90
CA GLY A 148 10.12 5.66 4.52
C GLY A 148 9.96 4.15 4.34
N GLY A 149 10.00 3.72 3.08
CA GLY A 149 9.71 2.36 2.70
C GLY A 149 10.52 1.28 3.41
N ASP A 150 11.84 1.43 3.53
CA ASP A 150 12.66 0.43 4.25
C ASP A 150 12.29 0.31 5.73
N THR A 151 11.94 1.43 6.37
CA THR A 151 11.49 1.43 7.77
C THR A 151 10.15 0.71 7.93
N LEU A 152 9.19 1.02 7.05
CA LEU A 152 7.88 0.37 7.08
C LEU A 152 7.95 -1.10 6.66
N LEU A 153 8.80 -1.43 5.68
CA LEU A 153 9.04 -2.81 5.27
C LEU A 153 9.56 -3.65 6.44
N ALA A 154 10.57 -3.13 7.16
CA ALA A 154 11.11 -3.78 8.33
C ALA A 154 10.08 -3.89 9.47
N LEU A 155 9.25 -2.85 9.67
CA LEU A 155 8.19 -2.85 10.68
C LEU A 155 7.14 -3.92 10.37
N PHE A 156 6.58 -3.93 9.17
CA PHE A 156 5.60 -4.94 8.76
C PHE A 156 6.20 -6.34 8.78
N ALA A 157 7.42 -6.51 8.28
CA ALA A 157 8.08 -7.80 8.27
C ALA A 157 8.24 -8.38 9.70
N LYS A 158 8.60 -7.56 10.69
CA LYS A 158 8.66 -7.99 12.11
C LYS A 158 7.30 -8.45 12.65
N GLN A 159 6.21 -7.87 12.17
CA GLN A 159 4.85 -8.20 12.64
C GLN A 159 4.27 -9.42 11.92
N GLU A 160 4.47 -9.51 10.62
CA GLU A 160 3.79 -10.47 9.75
C GLU A 160 4.58 -11.76 9.52
N VAL A 161 5.93 -11.67 9.44
CA VAL A 161 6.75 -12.80 9.01
C VAL A 161 6.98 -13.80 10.14
N ARG A 162 6.71 -15.05 9.83
CA ARG A 162 7.00 -16.21 10.68
C ARG A 162 7.98 -17.17 10.01
N GLN A 163 7.85 -17.37 8.70
CA GLN A 163 8.64 -18.35 7.94
C GLN A 163 9.38 -17.71 6.76
N ALA A 164 8.72 -16.83 6.00
CA ALA A 164 9.30 -16.29 4.78
C ALA A 164 8.81 -14.88 4.45
N LEU A 165 9.74 -14.08 3.95
CA LEU A 165 9.56 -12.73 3.40
C LEU A 165 9.97 -12.71 1.94
N VAL A 166 9.26 -11.95 1.11
CA VAL A 166 9.64 -11.69 -0.29
C VAL A 166 9.80 -10.19 -0.51
N VAL A 167 10.95 -9.79 -1.03
CA VAL A 167 11.29 -8.38 -1.30
C VAL A 167 12.10 -8.26 -2.60
N PRO A 168 12.15 -7.10 -3.24
CA PRO A 168 13.04 -6.88 -4.38
C PRO A 168 14.51 -6.78 -3.97
N VAL A 169 15.39 -6.84 -4.95
CA VAL A 169 16.86 -6.81 -4.74
C VAL A 169 17.36 -5.49 -4.16
N ASP A 170 16.62 -4.39 -4.32
CA ASP A 170 16.94 -3.06 -3.81
C ASP A 170 16.43 -2.79 -2.39
N ALA A 171 15.75 -3.75 -1.75
CA ALA A 171 15.36 -3.64 -0.35
C ALA A 171 16.59 -3.76 0.58
N SER A 172 16.56 -3.06 1.72
CA SER A 172 17.65 -3.05 2.69
C SER A 172 17.98 -4.44 3.20
N MET A 173 19.28 -4.72 3.40
CA MET A 173 19.78 -5.95 4.04
C MET A 173 19.48 -6.04 5.55
N VAL A 174 18.93 -4.98 6.14
CA VAL A 174 18.49 -5.00 7.54
C VAL A 174 17.48 -6.11 7.83
N LEU A 175 16.76 -6.56 6.79
CA LEU A 175 15.70 -7.56 6.90
C LEU A 175 16.24 -8.93 7.33
N GLU A 176 17.39 -9.33 6.82
CA GLU A 176 18.05 -10.58 7.19
C GLU A 176 18.48 -10.57 8.67
N ASP A 177 18.98 -9.43 9.14
CA ASP A 177 19.38 -9.27 10.55
C ASP A 177 18.19 -9.22 11.51
N LEU A 178 17.10 -8.57 11.08
CA LEU A 178 15.88 -8.48 11.89
C LEU A 178 15.10 -9.80 11.96
N LEU A 179 15.26 -10.66 10.94
CA LEU A 179 14.51 -11.89 10.79
C LEU A 179 15.40 -13.13 10.68
N PRO A 180 16.30 -13.39 11.64
CA PRO A 180 17.32 -14.43 11.55
C PRO A 180 16.78 -15.86 11.45
N LYS A 181 15.49 -16.05 11.75
CA LYS A 181 14.79 -17.35 11.68
C LYS A 181 13.94 -17.51 10.44
N ALA A 182 13.69 -16.43 9.68
CA ALA A 182 12.87 -16.46 8.47
C ALA A 182 13.77 -16.49 7.21
N LYS A 183 13.21 -16.99 6.13
CA LYS A 183 13.88 -16.94 4.82
C LYS A 183 13.48 -15.64 4.10
N VAL A 184 14.47 -14.85 3.68
CA VAL A 184 14.27 -13.69 2.82
C VAL A 184 14.55 -14.09 1.38
N TYR A 185 13.53 -14.01 0.54
CA TYR A 185 13.63 -14.24 -0.90
C TYR A 185 13.67 -12.92 -1.63
N ARG A 186 14.62 -12.76 -2.55
CA ARG A 186 14.77 -11.54 -3.34
C ARG A 186 14.35 -11.75 -4.77
N THR A 187 13.60 -10.78 -5.32
CA THR A 187 13.10 -10.76 -6.69
C THR A 187 13.68 -9.58 -7.46
N ARG A 188 13.35 -9.49 -8.75
CA ARG A 188 13.45 -8.23 -9.49
C ARG A 188 12.53 -7.20 -8.84
N VAL A 189 12.81 -5.90 -9.08
CA VAL A 189 11.93 -4.80 -8.67
C VAL A 189 10.62 -4.87 -9.45
N GLY A 190 9.50 -4.73 -8.76
CA GLY A 190 8.15 -4.76 -9.30
C GLY A 190 7.23 -5.69 -8.49
N ASP A 191 6.10 -5.16 -8.11
CA ASP A 191 5.07 -5.82 -7.27
C ASP A 191 4.60 -7.16 -7.86
N VAL A 192 4.52 -7.28 -9.18
CA VAL A 192 4.16 -8.52 -9.88
C VAL A 192 5.14 -9.65 -9.57
N TYR A 193 6.46 -9.36 -9.49
CA TYR A 193 7.47 -10.35 -9.16
C TYR A 193 7.43 -10.75 -7.70
N VAL A 194 7.19 -9.75 -6.82
CA VAL A 194 7.02 -10.00 -5.39
C VAL A 194 5.78 -10.87 -5.16
N ALA A 195 4.64 -10.54 -5.77
CA ALA A 195 3.40 -11.30 -5.69
C ALA A 195 3.55 -12.74 -6.22
N GLY A 196 4.19 -12.89 -7.37
CA GLY A 196 4.46 -14.21 -7.97
C GLY A 196 5.30 -15.11 -7.07
N GLU A 197 6.36 -14.57 -6.47
CA GLU A 197 7.21 -15.32 -5.55
C GLU A 197 6.52 -15.58 -4.21
N LEU A 198 5.72 -14.63 -3.69
CA LEU A 198 4.87 -14.85 -2.51
C LEU A 198 3.96 -16.06 -2.70
N LYS A 199 3.24 -16.11 -3.81
CA LYS A 199 2.35 -17.23 -4.16
C LYS A 199 3.14 -18.53 -4.31
N ARG A 200 4.26 -18.51 -5.02
CA ARG A 200 5.10 -19.68 -5.27
C ARG A 200 5.69 -20.29 -4.01
N ARG A 201 6.04 -19.45 -3.03
CA ARG A 201 6.66 -19.88 -1.77
C ARG A 201 5.67 -20.12 -0.64
N GLY A 202 4.44 -19.61 -0.74
CA GLY A 202 3.53 -19.54 0.39
C GLY A 202 4.09 -18.66 1.49
N ALA A 203 4.76 -17.56 1.13
CA ALA A 203 5.42 -16.68 2.08
C ALA A 203 4.41 -15.79 2.81
N ASP A 204 4.81 -15.32 4.00
CA ASP A 204 3.89 -14.65 4.94
C ASP A 204 3.58 -13.20 4.55
N PHE A 205 4.57 -12.49 3.98
CA PHE A 205 4.50 -11.07 3.65
C PHE A 205 5.49 -10.72 2.55
N GLY A 206 5.18 -9.68 1.79
CA GLY A 206 6.10 -9.07 0.83
C GLY A 206 5.83 -7.59 0.63
N GLY A 207 6.80 -6.89 0.10
CA GLY A 207 6.67 -5.47 -0.17
C GLY A 207 7.94 -4.89 -0.77
N GLU A 208 7.86 -3.62 -1.13
CA GLU A 208 8.96 -2.89 -1.75
C GLU A 208 9.23 -1.58 -1.01
N PRO A 209 10.47 -1.08 -1.03
CA PRO A 209 10.81 0.22 -0.45
C PRO A 209 10.06 1.40 -1.09
N SER A 210 9.42 1.20 -2.24
CA SER A 210 8.53 2.17 -2.90
C SER A 210 7.24 2.45 -2.12
N GLY A 211 6.90 1.63 -1.12
CA GLY A 211 5.67 1.76 -0.32
C GLY A 211 4.56 0.79 -0.72
N THR A 212 4.86 -0.20 -1.55
CA THR A 212 3.92 -1.28 -1.89
C THR A 212 4.00 -2.41 -0.87
N TRP A 213 2.84 -2.79 -0.32
CA TRP A 213 2.73 -3.79 0.74
C TRP A 213 1.75 -4.88 0.32
N ILE A 214 2.18 -6.14 0.34
CA ILE A 214 1.37 -7.29 -0.04
C ILE A 214 1.22 -8.22 1.16
N PHE A 215 -0.02 -8.40 1.58
CA PHE A 215 -0.43 -9.28 2.67
C PHE A 215 -1.18 -10.48 2.09
N PRO A 216 -0.52 -11.63 1.81
CA PRO A 216 -1.13 -12.75 1.08
C PRO A 216 -2.39 -13.33 1.71
N LYS A 217 -2.60 -13.10 3.01
CA LYS A 217 -3.83 -13.50 3.70
C LYS A 217 -5.04 -12.66 3.27
N ALA A 218 -4.81 -11.39 2.92
CA ALA A 218 -5.84 -10.48 2.44
C ALA A 218 -5.91 -10.49 0.91
N THR A 219 -4.78 -10.25 0.24
CA THR A 219 -4.70 -10.18 -1.23
C THR A 219 -3.27 -10.44 -1.71
N LEU A 220 -3.14 -10.85 -2.99
CA LEU A 220 -1.86 -11.00 -3.69
C LEU A 220 -1.51 -9.80 -4.57
N CYS A 221 -2.14 -8.64 -4.34
CA CYS A 221 -1.73 -7.37 -4.93
C CYS A 221 -1.41 -6.35 -3.84
N PRO A 222 -0.66 -5.29 -4.13
CA PRO A 222 -0.47 -4.17 -3.21
C PRO A 222 -1.81 -3.55 -2.81
N ASP A 223 -1.98 -3.32 -1.52
CA ASP A 223 -3.18 -2.69 -0.96
C ASP A 223 -2.77 -1.66 0.09
N GLY A 224 -2.68 -0.39 -0.33
CA GLY A 224 -2.33 0.72 0.55
C GLY A 224 -3.41 1.00 1.60
N VAL A 225 -4.67 0.68 1.32
CA VAL A 225 -5.80 0.88 2.25
C VAL A 225 -5.71 -0.12 3.41
N TYR A 226 -5.51 -1.40 3.09
CA TYR A 226 -5.27 -2.44 4.10
C TYR A 226 -4.01 -2.14 4.91
N ALA A 227 -2.92 -1.75 4.24
CA ALA A 227 -1.65 -1.41 4.88
C ALA A 227 -1.80 -0.24 5.86
N ALA A 228 -2.59 0.79 5.51
CA ALA A 228 -2.90 1.91 6.39
C ALA A 228 -3.64 1.45 7.66
N ALA A 229 -4.68 0.64 7.52
CA ALA A 229 -5.42 0.07 8.65
C ALA A 229 -4.51 -0.81 9.54
N ARG A 230 -3.67 -1.63 8.92
CA ARG A 230 -2.71 -2.50 9.63
C ARG A 230 -1.68 -1.70 10.42
N LEU A 231 -1.17 -0.60 9.83
CA LEU A 231 -0.25 0.30 10.53
C LEU A 231 -0.91 1.00 11.72
N VAL A 232 -2.17 1.42 11.56
CA VAL A 232 -2.97 2.00 12.65
C VAL A 232 -3.14 1.01 13.81
N LYS A 233 -3.37 -0.27 13.53
CA LYS A 233 -3.41 -1.32 14.56
C LYS A 233 -2.10 -1.45 15.30
N ILE A 234 -0.98 -1.52 14.59
CA ILE A 234 0.36 -1.60 15.18
C ILE A 234 0.63 -0.38 16.07
N ALA A 235 0.25 0.82 15.62
CA ALA A 235 0.43 2.04 16.38
C ALA A 235 -0.45 2.07 17.65
N ALA A 236 -1.70 1.60 17.57
CA ALA A 236 -2.62 1.54 18.71
C ALA A 236 -2.19 0.55 19.79
N GLU A 237 -1.44 -0.48 19.44
CA GLU A 237 -0.84 -1.43 20.38
C GLU A 237 0.39 -0.86 21.10
N GLY A 238 0.75 0.40 20.83
CA GLY A 238 1.85 1.10 21.50
C GLY A 238 3.25 0.68 21.03
N THR A 239 3.34 -0.06 19.94
CA THR A 239 4.58 -0.67 19.47
C THR A 239 5.33 0.16 18.42
N LEU A 240 4.68 1.12 17.76
CA LEU A 240 5.24 1.82 16.59
C LEU A 240 6.56 2.53 16.88
N GLU A 241 6.59 3.43 17.88
CA GLU A 241 7.80 4.21 18.18
C GLU A 241 8.97 3.32 18.65
N SER A 242 8.69 2.35 19.51
CA SER A 242 9.71 1.42 19.99
C SER A 242 10.20 0.49 18.89
N ALA A 243 9.30 0.03 18.02
CA ALA A 243 9.63 -0.82 16.89
C ALA A 243 10.49 -0.07 15.85
N VAL A 244 10.15 1.17 15.53
CA VAL A 244 10.92 2.02 14.60
C VAL A 244 12.30 2.35 15.15
N ARG A 245 12.43 2.69 16.45
CA ARG A 245 13.73 2.93 17.09
C ARG A 245 14.65 1.71 17.08
N GLY A 246 14.07 0.52 17.10
CA GLY A 246 14.80 -0.75 17.06
C GLY A 246 15.22 -1.22 15.66
N ILE A 247 14.94 -0.45 14.60
CA ILE A 247 15.33 -0.78 13.22
C ILE A 247 16.68 -0.12 12.91
N PRO A 248 17.76 -0.88 12.69
CA PRO A 248 19.04 -0.35 12.26
C PRO A 248 18.92 0.35 10.90
N ARG A 249 19.62 1.47 10.73
CA ARG A 249 19.71 2.15 9.45
C ARG A 249 21.02 1.77 8.75
N TYR A 250 20.90 1.16 7.59
CA TYR A 250 22.04 0.84 6.74
C TYR A 250 22.21 1.90 5.66
N PRO A 251 23.44 2.34 5.38
CA PRO A 251 23.68 3.23 4.25
C PRO A 251 23.36 2.49 2.96
N MET A 252 22.56 3.12 2.10
CA MET A 252 22.27 2.61 0.76
C MET A 252 23.03 3.45 -0.26
N THR A 253 23.76 2.77 -1.14
CA THR A 253 24.35 3.40 -2.33
C THR A 253 23.63 2.82 -3.55
N ARG A 254 23.03 3.69 -4.35
CA ARG A 254 22.50 3.31 -5.67
C ARG A 254 23.56 3.64 -6.69
N GLY A 255 24.02 2.63 -7.40
CA GLY A 255 24.94 2.77 -8.53
C GLY A 255 24.22 3.03 -9.84
#